data_a7275e0c8636a7bb4c71322c2a391f3e
#
_entry.id   a7275e0c8636a7bb4c71322c2a391f3e
#
_cell.length_a   1.000
_cell.length_b   1.000
_cell.length_c   1.000
_cell.angle_alpha   90.00
_cell.angle_beta   90.00
_cell.angle_gamma   90.00
#
_symmetry.space_group_name_H-M   'P 1'
#
loop_
_entity.id
_entity.type
_entity.pdbx_description
1 polymer ?
#
loop_
_entity_poly.entity_id
_entity_poly.type
_entity_poly.pdbx_seq_one_letter_code
_entity_poly.pdbx_strand_id
1 'polypeptide(L)'
;VIVAHHYVVNSGLMYCVQNDYPSLKSIFLLILGWGGKTGINCFVLITGYYMCKSQITLRKGLKLLFEILFYNTCVYLFFVIYGYTTFSIGSFFYSINPLKSISNSFISSYLIFFCLIPFLNILIHNLSKKQHLKLLLICLFFFSLLPNLFIEYRFNYVEWFVVLFFIGSYLRLYEPFAKFNSIKISLAFFASVIIS
;
A
#
# COMPACT_ATOMS: atom_id res chain seq x y z
N VAL A 1 4.10 11.30 3.46
CA VAL A 1 3.75 11.05 2.06
C VAL A 1 2.27 10.71 1.93
N ILE A 2 1.75 9.59 2.51
CA ILE A 2 0.33 9.18 2.40
C ILE A 2 -0.64 10.26 2.94
N VAL A 3 -0.36 10.83 4.12
CA VAL A 3 -1.19 11.90 4.72
C VAL A 3 -1.24 13.13 3.82
N ALA A 4 -0.09 13.55 3.27
CA ALA A 4 -0.02 14.69 2.36
C ALA A 4 -0.83 14.45 1.07
N HIS A 5 -0.76 13.24 0.51
CA HIS A 5 -1.60 12.84 -0.62
C HIS A 5 -3.10 12.95 -0.31
N HIS A 6 -3.54 12.36 0.80
CA HIS A 6 -4.95 12.44 1.20
C HIS A 6 -5.40 13.88 1.47
N TYR A 7 -4.52 14.70 2.04
CA TYR A 7 -4.80 16.12 2.23
C TYR A 7 -5.08 16.83 0.90
N VAL A 8 -4.26 16.61 -0.13
CA VAL A 8 -4.45 17.24 -1.44
C VAL A 8 -5.67 16.67 -2.18
N VAL A 9 -5.82 15.34 -2.20
CA VAL A 9 -6.84 14.67 -3.03
C VAL A 9 -8.24 14.75 -2.42
N ASN A 10 -8.36 14.67 -1.07
CA ASN A 10 -9.64 14.57 -0.39
C ASN A 10 -10.16 15.89 0.20
N SER A 11 -9.36 16.97 0.20
CA SER A 11 -9.77 18.28 0.76
C SER A 11 -10.31 19.29 -0.27
N GLY A 12 -10.53 18.86 -1.52
CA GLY A 12 -10.97 19.76 -2.61
C GLY A 12 -9.84 20.59 -3.22
N LEU A 13 -8.59 20.48 -2.74
CA LEU A 13 -7.44 21.21 -3.30
C LEU A 13 -7.10 20.80 -4.73
N MET A 14 -7.56 19.63 -5.19
CA MET A 14 -7.43 19.22 -6.60
C MET A 14 -8.16 20.18 -7.54
N TYR A 15 -9.23 20.83 -7.10
CA TYR A 15 -9.88 21.89 -7.88
C TYR A 15 -8.95 23.07 -8.13
N CYS A 16 -8.20 23.51 -7.09
CA CYS A 16 -7.19 24.57 -7.24
C CYS A 16 -6.07 24.14 -8.21
N VAL A 17 -5.65 22.86 -8.14
CA VAL A 17 -4.63 22.34 -9.05
C VAL A 17 -5.09 22.39 -10.50
N GLN A 18 -6.34 22.01 -10.77
CA GLN A 18 -6.88 21.96 -12.13
C GLN A 18 -7.12 23.35 -12.74
N ASN A 19 -7.58 24.32 -11.93
CA ASN A 19 -7.96 25.65 -12.44
C ASN A 19 -6.81 26.66 -12.46
N ASP A 20 -5.83 26.53 -11.54
CA ASP A 20 -4.72 27.49 -11.41
C ASP A 20 -3.41 26.99 -12.04
N TYR A 21 -3.44 25.87 -12.76
CA TYR A 21 -2.24 25.34 -13.41
C TYR A 21 -1.86 26.18 -14.65
N PRO A 22 -0.56 26.56 -14.82
CA PRO A 22 0.63 26.22 -14.03
C PRO A 22 1.02 27.35 -13.04
N SER A 23 0.47 27.37 -11.85
CA SER A 23 0.90 28.29 -10.78
C SER A 23 1.87 27.60 -9.81
N LEU A 24 2.69 28.39 -9.09
CA LEU A 24 3.58 27.85 -8.04
C LEU A 24 2.78 27.05 -6.98
N LYS A 25 1.56 27.51 -6.67
CA LYS A 25 0.66 26.83 -5.73
C LYS A 25 0.21 25.47 -6.27
N SER A 26 -0.21 25.40 -7.52
CA SER A 26 -0.64 24.15 -8.14
C SER A 26 0.50 23.14 -8.27
N ILE A 27 1.70 23.62 -8.65
CA ILE A 27 2.91 22.76 -8.71
C ILE A 27 3.28 22.22 -7.33
N PHE A 28 3.26 23.07 -6.29
CA PHE A 28 3.51 22.65 -4.92
C PHE A 28 2.51 21.59 -4.45
N LEU A 29 1.22 21.77 -4.72
CA LEU A 29 0.17 20.81 -4.36
C LEU A 29 0.32 19.50 -5.12
N LEU A 30 0.70 19.52 -6.40
CA LEU A 30 0.99 18.32 -7.18
C LEU A 30 2.15 17.54 -6.56
N ILE A 31 3.25 18.20 -6.23
CA ILE A 31 4.41 17.55 -5.58
C ILE A 31 4.01 16.98 -4.21
N LEU A 32 3.23 17.72 -3.42
CA LEU A 32 2.77 17.29 -2.10
C LEU A 32 1.83 16.07 -2.19
N GLY A 33 0.95 16.05 -3.21
CA GLY A 33 -0.01 14.98 -3.44
C GLY A 33 0.52 13.75 -4.17
N TRP A 34 1.66 13.86 -4.83
CA TRP A 34 2.15 12.86 -5.76
C TRP A 34 2.47 11.49 -5.14
N GLY A 35 3.01 11.43 -3.95
CA GLY A 35 3.60 10.22 -3.37
C GLY A 35 2.66 9.21 -2.72
N GLY A 36 1.32 9.36 -2.79
CA GLY A 36 0.38 8.54 -2.03
C GLY A 36 0.45 7.04 -2.34
N LYS A 37 0.34 6.66 -3.60
CA LYS A 37 0.43 5.26 -4.05
C LYS A 37 1.84 4.70 -3.86
N THR A 38 2.87 5.50 -4.09
CA THR A 38 4.26 5.11 -3.85
C THR A 38 4.50 4.78 -2.37
N GLY A 39 3.94 5.57 -1.45
CA GLY A 39 4.01 5.30 -0.01
C GLY A 39 3.37 3.97 0.38
N ILE A 40 2.20 3.64 -0.19
CA ILE A 40 1.53 2.35 0.02
C ILE A 40 2.39 1.20 -0.52
N ASN A 41 2.91 1.34 -1.74
CA ASN A 41 3.76 0.32 -2.36
C ASN A 41 5.03 0.06 -1.53
N CYS A 42 5.71 1.11 -1.07
CA CYS A 42 6.87 0.98 -0.19
C CYS A 42 6.52 0.26 1.12
N PHE A 43 5.38 0.59 1.74
CA PHE A 43 4.94 -0.04 2.97
C PHE A 43 4.73 -1.55 2.78
N VAL A 44 4.06 -1.96 1.70
CA VAL A 44 3.81 -3.39 1.42
C VAL A 44 5.08 -4.12 0.99
N LEU A 45 5.96 -3.46 0.23
CA LEU A 45 7.30 -4.00 -0.10
C LEU A 45 8.13 -4.28 1.16
N ILE A 46 8.16 -3.34 2.10
CA ILE A 46 8.83 -3.50 3.40
C ILE A 46 8.19 -4.65 4.19
N THR A 47 6.87 -4.76 4.16
CA THR A 47 6.16 -5.90 4.77
C THR A 47 6.62 -7.21 4.15
N GLY A 48 6.65 -7.34 2.83
CA GLY A 48 7.14 -8.54 2.12
C GLY A 48 8.59 -8.87 2.46
N TYR A 49 9.45 -7.84 2.52
CA TYR A 49 10.88 -7.99 2.84
C TYR A 49 11.12 -8.56 4.24
N TYR A 50 10.39 -8.11 5.25
CA TYR A 50 10.58 -8.57 6.63
C TYR A 50 9.74 -9.80 6.97
N MET A 51 8.51 -9.87 6.46
CA MET A 51 7.58 -10.93 6.83
C MET A 51 7.85 -12.26 6.11
N CYS A 52 8.60 -12.26 5.02
CA CYS A 52 9.01 -13.52 4.34
C CYS A 52 9.87 -14.46 5.22
N LYS A 53 10.53 -13.93 6.24
CA LYS A 53 11.30 -14.70 7.24
C LYS A 53 10.63 -14.74 8.62
N SER A 54 9.45 -14.13 8.78
CA SER A 54 8.76 -14.04 10.07
C SER A 54 7.61 -15.03 10.13
N GLN A 55 7.43 -15.63 11.29
CA GLN A 55 6.21 -16.39 11.57
C GLN A 55 5.09 -15.42 11.99
N ILE A 56 3.95 -15.55 11.32
CA ILE A 56 2.72 -14.86 11.70
C ILE A 56 2.00 -15.69 12.73
N THR A 57 1.87 -15.16 13.94
CA THR A 57 1.12 -15.75 15.03
C THR A 57 -0.25 -15.09 15.14
N LEU A 58 -1.23 -15.80 15.69
CA LEU A 58 -2.56 -15.25 16.00
C LEU A 58 -2.45 -13.96 16.82
N ARG A 59 -1.50 -13.90 17.76
CA ARG A 59 -1.24 -12.71 18.58
C ARG A 59 -0.88 -11.48 17.75
N LYS A 60 -0.06 -11.63 16.69
CA LYS A 60 0.29 -10.53 15.79
C LYS A 60 -0.91 -10.06 14.98
N GLY A 61 -1.75 -10.99 14.50
CA GLY A 61 -2.98 -10.67 13.79
C GLY A 61 -3.99 -9.94 14.67
N LEU A 62 -4.22 -10.43 15.88
CA LEU A 62 -5.10 -9.77 16.85
C LEU A 62 -4.58 -8.39 17.23
N LYS A 63 -3.27 -8.23 17.45
CA LYS A 63 -2.68 -6.92 17.75
C LYS A 63 -2.97 -5.93 16.63
N LEU A 64 -2.75 -6.31 15.37
CA LEU A 64 -3.05 -5.47 14.21
C LEU A 64 -4.54 -5.09 14.15
N LEU A 65 -5.42 -6.06 14.37
CA LEU A 65 -6.87 -5.83 14.38
C LEU A 65 -7.26 -4.85 15.50
N PHE A 66 -6.77 -5.05 16.72
CA PHE A 66 -7.04 -4.16 17.84
C PHE A 66 -6.49 -2.74 17.63
N GLU A 67 -5.31 -2.60 17.03
CA GLU A 67 -4.77 -1.29 16.66
C GLU A 67 -5.71 -0.55 15.69
N ILE A 68 -6.19 -1.23 14.65
CA ILE A 68 -7.13 -0.64 13.69
C ILE A 68 -8.44 -0.23 14.36
N LEU A 69 -9.03 -1.12 15.17
CA LEU A 69 -10.27 -0.83 15.90
C LEU A 69 -10.10 0.34 16.86
N PHE A 70 -8.99 0.39 17.58
CA PHE A 70 -8.67 1.47 18.51
C PHE A 70 -8.60 2.82 17.81
N TYR A 71 -7.79 2.93 16.73
CA TYR A 71 -7.67 4.18 16.00
C TYR A 71 -8.98 4.61 15.34
N ASN A 72 -9.73 3.71 14.74
CA ASN A 72 -11.04 4.02 14.15
C ASN A 72 -12.03 4.52 15.21
N THR A 73 -12.04 3.90 16.40
CA THR A 73 -12.85 4.35 17.53
C THR A 73 -12.45 5.74 18.01
N CYS A 74 -11.16 5.97 18.23
CA CYS A 74 -10.65 7.27 18.67
C CYS A 74 -11.00 8.38 17.68
N VAL A 75 -10.81 8.14 16.38
CA VAL A 75 -11.13 9.10 15.33
C VAL A 75 -12.63 9.38 15.29
N TYR A 76 -13.49 8.34 15.35
CA TYR A 76 -14.93 8.52 15.36
C TYR A 76 -15.39 9.35 16.57
N LEU A 77 -14.93 9.01 17.77
CA LEU A 77 -15.27 9.74 18.99
C LEU A 77 -14.79 11.19 18.95
N PHE A 78 -13.59 11.42 18.40
CA PHE A 78 -13.09 12.78 18.20
C PHE A 78 -14.06 13.63 17.37
N PHE A 79 -14.52 13.12 16.22
CA PHE A 79 -15.47 13.83 15.36
C PHE A 79 -16.84 14.04 16.01
N VAL A 80 -17.30 13.11 16.86
CA VAL A 80 -18.53 13.26 17.65
C VAL A 80 -18.37 14.35 18.71
N ILE A 81 -17.27 14.32 19.48
CA ILE A 81 -17.01 15.29 20.57
C ILE A 81 -16.92 16.74 20.02
N TYR A 82 -16.28 16.92 18.86
CA TYR A 82 -16.16 18.23 18.24
C TYR A 82 -17.39 18.65 17.41
N GLY A 83 -18.47 17.86 17.42
CA GLY A 83 -19.75 18.21 16.79
C GLY A 83 -19.74 18.10 15.25
N TYR A 84 -18.73 17.48 14.65
CA TYR A 84 -18.70 17.23 13.20
C TYR A 84 -19.65 16.12 12.75
N THR A 85 -19.99 15.19 13.65
CA THR A 85 -20.96 14.12 13.41
C THR A 85 -21.82 13.90 14.64
N THR A 86 -23.10 13.52 14.42
CA THR A 86 -24.00 13.11 15.51
C THR A 86 -23.69 11.64 15.89
N PHE A 87 -23.68 11.36 17.19
CA PHE A 87 -23.52 10.00 17.66
C PHE A 87 -24.72 9.13 17.24
N SER A 88 -24.44 8.00 16.63
CA SER A 88 -25.41 6.97 16.30
C SER A 88 -24.73 5.60 16.44
N ILE A 89 -25.43 4.64 17.05
CA ILE A 89 -24.93 3.27 17.23
C ILE A 89 -24.60 2.65 15.86
N GLY A 90 -25.46 2.82 14.86
CA GLY A 90 -25.23 2.32 13.51
C GLY A 90 -23.99 2.94 12.86
N SER A 91 -23.81 4.27 12.95
CA SER A 91 -22.64 4.98 12.44
C SER A 91 -21.36 4.58 13.17
N PHE A 92 -21.46 4.33 14.48
CA PHE A 92 -20.34 3.82 15.26
C PHE A 92 -19.86 2.47 14.74
N PHE A 93 -20.73 1.46 14.67
CA PHE A 93 -20.35 0.14 14.14
C PHE A 93 -19.88 0.17 12.69
N TYR A 94 -20.49 1.00 11.86
CA TYR A 94 -20.01 1.21 10.49
C TYR A 94 -18.59 1.81 10.44
N SER A 95 -18.28 2.79 11.28
CA SER A 95 -17.00 3.48 11.30
C SER A 95 -15.85 2.62 11.82
N ILE A 96 -16.12 1.77 12.82
CA ILE A 96 -15.09 0.88 13.39
C ILE A 96 -14.90 -0.40 12.58
N ASN A 97 -15.82 -0.76 11.67
CA ASN A 97 -15.73 -1.99 10.89
C ASN A 97 -14.52 -1.95 9.94
N PRO A 98 -13.47 -2.78 10.15
CA PRO A 98 -12.28 -2.77 9.32
C PRO A 98 -12.50 -3.40 7.93
N LEU A 99 -13.60 -4.12 7.73
CA LEU A 99 -13.93 -4.85 6.50
C LEU A 99 -15.03 -4.20 5.67
N LYS A 100 -15.44 -2.99 6.01
CA LYS A 100 -16.57 -2.30 5.34
C LYS A 100 -16.40 -2.07 3.83
N SER A 101 -15.17 -2.15 3.33
CA SER A 101 -14.85 -1.86 1.92
C SER A 101 -13.68 -2.72 1.44
N ILE A 102 -13.92 -4.03 1.29
CA ILE A 102 -12.89 -5.05 1.04
C ILE A 102 -12.06 -4.75 -0.23
N SER A 103 -12.68 -4.28 -1.30
CA SER A 103 -11.99 -4.03 -2.58
C SER A 103 -11.42 -2.62 -2.74
N ASN A 104 -11.93 -1.65 -1.99
CA ASN A 104 -11.62 -0.22 -2.20
C ASN A 104 -10.90 0.44 -1.02
N SER A 105 -10.66 -0.29 0.08
CA SER A 105 -9.98 0.22 1.25
C SER A 105 -8.62 -0.43 1.44
N PHE A 106 -7.59 0.38 1.63
CA PHE A 106 -6.25 -0.09 1.98
C PHE A 106 -6.25 -1.00 3.22
N ILE A 107 -6.96 -0.60 4.27
CA ILE A 107 -6.99 -1.32 5.56
C ILE A 107 -7.57 -2.72 5.39
N SER A 108 -8.74 -2.84 4.74
CA SER A 108 -9.41 -4.12 4.52
C SER A 108 -8.56 -5.05 3.65
N SER A 109 -7.99 -4.50 2.58
CA SER A 109 -7.13 -5.26 1.68
C SER A 109 -5.83 -5.70 2.36
N TYR A 110 -5.27 -4.85 3.23
CA TYR A 110 -4.07 -5.18 3.99
C TYR A 110 -4.33 -6.28 5.03
N LEU A 111 -5.49 -6.28 5.70
CA LEU A 111 -5.87 -7.35 6.62
C LEU A 111 -5.99 -8.70 5.91
N ILE A 112 -6.66 -8.73 4.74
CA ILE A 112 -6.75 -9.96 3.93
C ILE A 112 -5.37 -10.41 3.49
N PHE A 113 -4.57 -9.50 2.94
CA PHE A 113 -3.19 -9.78 2.55
C PHE A 113 -2.38 -10.33 3.73
N PHE A 114 -2.49 -9.72 4.93
CA PHE A 114 -1.80 -10.17 6.13
C PHE A 114 -2.15 -11.62 6.48
N CYS A 115 -3.43 -12.01 6.37
CA CYS A 115 -3.87 -13.38 6.57
C CYS A 115 -3.31 -14.36 5.51
N LEU A 116 -2.99 -13.89 4.31
CA LEU A 116 -2.41 -14.72 3.24
C LEU A 116 -0.90 -14.94 3.42
N ILE A 117 -0.19 -14.08 4.15
CA ILE A 117 1.29 -14.15 4.28
C ILE A 117 1.81 -15.54 4.73
N PRO A 118 1.19 -16.26 5.70
CA PRO A 118 1.67 -17.60 6.06
C PRO A 118 1.69 -18.56 4.86
N PHE A 119 0.67 -18.52 4.02
CA PHE A 119 0.57 -19.37 2.82
C PHE A 119 1.56 -18.92 1.75
N LEU A 120 1.72 -17.62 1.56
CA LEU A 120 2.73 -17.06 0.66
C LEU A 120 4.14 -17.44 1.10
N ASN A 121 4.41 -17.46 2.41
CA ASN A 121 5.68 -17.93 2.96
C ASN A 121 5.95 -19.40 2.62
N ILE A 122 4.96 -20.27 2.79
CA ILE A 122 5.08 -21.69 2.40
C ILE A 122 5.41 -21.77 0.90
N LEU A 123 4.73 -21.01 0.06
CA LEU A 123 4.97 -21.00 -1.38
C LEU A 123 6.42 -20.59 -1.71
N ILE A 124 6.86 -19.41 -1.25
CA ILE A 124 8.18 -18.88 -1.63
C ILE A 124 9.35 -19.73 -1.11
N HIS A 125 9.21 -20.39 0.05
CA HIS A 125 10.26 -21.24 0.60
C HIS A 125 10.37 -22.60 -0.11
N ASN A 126 9.31 -23.02 -0.82
CA ASN A 126 9.35 -24.22 -1.65
C ASN A 126 9.78 -23.94 -3.10
N LEU A 127 9.98 -22.68 -3.48
CA LEU A 127 10.43 -22.32 -4.82
C LEU A 127 11.96 -22.16 -4.88
N SER A 128 12.56 -22.64 -5.97
CA SER A 128 13.93 -22.29 -6.30
C SER A 128 14.02 -20.81 -6.73
N LYS A 129 15.22 -20.21 -6.67
CA LYS A 129 15.44 -18.82 -7.12
C LYS A 129 14.90 -18.55 -8.53
N LYS A 130 15.10 -19.49 -9.46
CA LYS A 130 14.63 -19.37 -10.86
C LYS A 130 13.09 -19.41 -10.93
N GLN A 131 12.46 -20.32 -10.16
CA GLN A 131 10.99 -20.41 -10.11
C GLN A 131 10.37 -19.18 -9.47
N HIS A 132 10.95 -18.66 -8.39
CA HIS A 132 10.47 -17.42 -7.75
C HIS A 132 10.57 -16.24 -8.73
N LEU A 133 11.69 -16.07 -9.44
CA LEU A 133 11.84 -15.03 -10.46
C LEU A 133 10.81 -15.20 -11.59
N LYS A 134 10.59 -16.43 -12.08
CA LYS A 134 9.58 -16.70 -13.11
C LYS A 134 8.18 -16.34 -12.65
N LEU A 135 7.80 -16.72 -11.42
CA LEU A 135 6.52 -16.35 -10.81
C LEU A 135 6.37 -14.83 -10.73
N LEU A 136 7.41 -14.13 -10.27
CA LEU A 136 7.43 -12.67 -10.16
C LEU A 136 7.24 -12.01 -11.53
N LEU A 137 7.94 -12.48 -12.57
CA LEU A 137 7.80 -11.94 -13.93
C LEU A 137 6.38 -12.17 -14.48
N ILE A 138 5.80 -13.34 -14.25
CA ILE A 138 4.41 -13.64 -14.63
C ILE A 138 3.46 -12.68 -13.90
N CYS A 139 3.60 -12.51 -12.60
CA CYS A 139 2.76 -11.59 -11.83
C CYS A 139 2.91 -10.14 -12.32
N LEU A 140 4.13 -9.67 -12.59
CA LEU A 140 4.35 -8.33 -13.15
C LEU A 140 3.72 -8.17 -14.54
N PHE A 141 3.79 -9.19 -15.38
CA PHE A 141 3.15 -9.17 -16.68
C PHE A 141 1.63 -9.01 -16.55
N PHE A 142 0.98 -9.86 -15.76
CA PHE A 142 -0.48 -9.84 -15.63
C PHE A 142 -1.02 -8.68 -14.80
N PHE A 143 -0.34 -8.27 -13.75
CA PHE A 143 -0.83 -7.26 -12.81
C PHE A 143 -0.22 -5.86 -12.98
N SER A 144 0.78 -5.69 -13.83
CA SER A 144 1.35 -4.38 -14.13
C SER A 144 1.32 -4.05 -15.61
N LEU A 145 1.88 -4.91 -16.47
CA LEU A 145 2.01 -4.60 -17.89
C LEU A 145 0.67 -4.68 -18.62
N LEU A 146 -0.04 -5.79 -18.47
CA LEU A 146 -1.29 -6.07 -19.18
C LEU A 146 -2.38 -5.02 -18.91
N PRO A 147 -2.62 -4.56 -17.67
CA PRO A 147 -3.62 -3.54 -17.39
C PRO A 147 -3.32 -2.17 -17.95
N ASN A 148 -2.03 -1.83 -18.08
CA ASN A 148 -1.62 -0.58 -18.72
C ASN A 148 -1.83 -0.60 -20.25
N LEU A 149 -1.91 -1.79 -20.84
CA LEU A 149 -2.16 -1.96 -22.26
C LEU A 149 -3.65 -2.08 -22.59
N PHE A 150 -4.46 -2.62 -21.69
CA PHE A 150 -5.89 -2.88 -21.84
C PHE A 150 -6.68 -2.12 -20.77
N ILE A 151 -7.34 -1.04 -21.15
CA ILE A 151 -7.92 0.02 -20.30
C ILE A 151 -9.00 -0.46 -19.31
N GLU A 152 -9.52 -1.66 -19.43
CA GLU A 152 -10.68 -2.12 -18.63
C GLU A 152 -10.35 -3.00 -17.42
N TYR A 153 -9.10 -3.33 -17.16
CA TYR A 153 -8.74 -4.21 -16.05
C TYR A 153 -8.67 -3.44 -14.73
N ARG A 154 -9.60 -3.70 -13.83
CA ARG A 154 -9.58 -3.12 -12.47
C ARG A 154 -8.78 -3.99 -11.53
N PHE A 155 -7.68 -3.46 -11.02
CA PHE A 155 -6.92 -4.10 -9.95
C PHE A 155 -7.69 -4.14 -8.64
N ASN A 156 -7.57 -5.29 -7.96
CA ASN A 156 -7.83 -5.37 -6.53
C ASN A 156 -6.52 -5.09 -5.77
N TYR A 157 -6.57 -4.29 -4.71
CA TYR A 157 -5.40 -4.01 -3.87
C TYR A 157 -4.73 -5.28 -3.32
N VAL A 158 -5.49 -6.32 -2.98
CA VAL A 158 -4.95 -7.59 -2.44
C VAL A 158 -4.01 -8.25 -3.45
N GLU A 159 -4.41 -8.33 -4.71
CA GLU A 159 -3.62 -8.92 -5.79
C GLU A 159 -2.28 -8.19 -5.96
N TRP A 160 -2.34 -6.86 -5.98
CA TRP A 160 -1.15 -6.02 -6.06
C TRP A 160 -0.23 -6.18 -4.84
N PHE A 161 -0.78 -6.31 -3.64
CA PHE A 161 -0.01 -6.54 -2.42
C PHE A 161 0.73 -7.88 -2.45
N VAL A 162 0.13 -8.91 -3.04
CA VAL A 162 0.79 -10.21 -3.27
C VAL A 162 1.97 -10.06 -4.24
N VAL A 163 1.83 -9.29 -5.31
CA VAL A 163 2.94 -8.99 -6.24
C VAL A 163 4.09 -8.28 -5.51
N LEU A 164 3.76 -7.24 -4.74
CA LEU A 164 4.75 -6.51 -3.95
C LEU A 164 5.42 -7.40 -2.89
N PHE A 165 4.69 -8.34 -2.31
CA PHE A 165 5.25 -9.34 -1.40
C PHE A 165 6.28 -10.24 -2.10
N PHE A 166 5.98 -10.71 -3.31
CA PHE A 166 6.95 -11.51 -4.09
C PHE A 166 8.19 -10.70 -4.45
N ILE A 167 8.06 -9.41 -4.78
CA ILE A 167 9.21 -8.53 -5.00
C ILE A 167 10.02 -8.40 -3.72
N GLY A 168 9.38 -8.01 -2.60
CA GLY A 168 10.05 -7.80 -1.31
C GLY A 168 10.75 -9.05 -0.81
N SER A 169 10.08 -10.22 -0.88
CA SER A 169 10.65 -11.51 -0.49
C SER A 169 11.80 -11.95 -1.41
N TYR A 170 11.71 -11.72 -2.72
CA TYR A 170 12.81 -12.01 -3.66
C TYR A 170 14.05 -11.18 -3.31
N LEU A 171 13.87 -9.89 -3.05
CA LEU A 171 14.96 -8.99 -2.62
C LEU A 171 15.62 -9.48 -1.32
N ARG A 172 14.82 -9.96 -0.36
CA ARG A 172 15.31 -10.42 0.94
C ARG A 172 16.02 -11.77 0.89
N LEU A 173 15.48 -12.71 0.09
CA LEU A 173 15.99 -14.09 0.06
C LEU A 173 17.23 -14.23 -0.81
N TYR A 174 17.33 -13.46 -1.88
CA TYR A 174 18.37 -13.65 -2.89
C TYR A 174 19.33 -12.47 -3.05
N GLU A 175 19.10 -11.37 -2.36
CA GLU A 175 19.95 -10.17 -2.31
C GLU A 175 20.55 -9.78 -3.69
N PRO A 176 19.72 -9.62 -4.75
CA PRO A 176 20.22 -9.44 -6.11
C PRO A 176 21.08 -8.21 -6.29
N PHE A 177 20.95 -7.24 -5.40
CA PHE A 177 21.69 -5.96 -5.44
C PHE A 177 22.87 -5.88 -4.45
N ALA A 178 23.22 -6.96 -3.75
CA ALA A 178 24.29 -6.96 -2.74
C ALA A 178 25.66 -6.51 -3.29
N LYS A 179 25.88 -6.68 -4.61
CA LYS A 179 27.12 -6.27 -5.29
C LYS A 179 27.12 -4.81 -5.76
N PHE A 180 25.98 -4.13 -5.71
CA PHE A 180 25.88 -2.74 -6.16
C PHE A 180 26.18 -1.78 -5.02
N ASN A 181 26.94 -0.70 -5.34
CA ASN A 181 27.16 0.37 -4.39
C ASN A 181 25.82 1.04 -4.02
N SER A 182 25.57 1.23 -2.73
CA SER A 182 24.35 1.87 -2.21
C SER A 182 24.09 3.25 -2.84
N ILE A 183 25.13 4.02 -3.14
CA ILE A 183 25.03 5.32 -3.79
C ILE A 183 24.43 5.19 -5.21
N LYS A 184 24.87 4.20 -6.00
CA LYS A 184 24.35 3.97 -7.37
C LYS A 184 22.87 3.55 -7.33
N ILE A 185 22.47 2.74 -6.36
CA ILE A 185 21.06 2.33 -6.17
C ILE A 185 20.22 3.56 -5.80
N SER A 186 20.69 4.39 -4.87
CA SER A 186 19.99 5.62 -4.48
C SER A 186 19.84 6.59 -5.65
N LEU A 187 20.90 6.81 -6.43
CA LEU A 187 20.83 7.67 -7.62
C LEU A 187 19.85 7.14 -8.67
N ALA A 188 19.84 5.83 -8.93
CA ALA A 188 18.88 5.21 -9.85
C ALA A 188 17.44 5.36 -9.35
N PHE A 189 17.22 5.23 -8.03
CA PHE A 189 15.91 5.47 -7.42
C PHE A 189 15.46 6.91 -7.59
N PHE A 190 16.32 7.90 -7.26
CA PHE A 190 15.99 9.32 -7.45
C PHE A 190 15.75 9.66 -8.91
N ALA A 191 16.54 9.12 -9.84
CA ALA A 191 16.30 9.32 -11.27
C ALA A 191 14.95 8.75 -11.72
N SER A 192 14.55 7.57 -11.25
CA SER A 192 13.25 6.97 -11.58
C SER A 192 12.07 7.80 -11.04
N VAL A 193 12.26 8.42 -9.88
CA VAL A 193 11.26 9.31 -9.26
C VAL A 193 11.08 10.62 -10.05
N ILE A 194 12.16 11.15 -10.65
CA ILE A 194 12.10 12.38 -11.45
C ILE A 194 11.47 12.14 -12.83
N ILE A 195 11.62 10.92 -13.38
CA ILE A 195 11.11 10.56 -14.71
C ILE A 195 9.63 10.11 -14.67
N SER A 196 9.13 9.68 -13.52
CA SER A 196 7.74 9.24 -13.33
C SER A 196 6.78 10.40 -13.06
#